data_8c33795f4aaa0a34abe3a4c37652a513
#
_entry.id   8c33795f4aaa0a34abe3a4c37652a513
#
_cell.length_a   1.000
_cell.length_b   1.000
_cell.length_c   1.000
_cell.angle_alpha   90.00
_cell.angle_beta   90.00
_cell.angle_gamma   90.00
#
_symmetry.space_group_name_H-M   'P 1'
#
loop_
_entity.id
_entity.type
_entity.pdbx_description
1 polymer ?
#
loop_
_entity_poly.entity_id
_entity_poly.type
_entity_poly.pdbx_seq_one_letter_code
_entity_poly.pdbx_strand_id
1 'polypeptide(L)'
;RSPAELIGQSPVCPSDHADTGAVALSTEQVDQLIEDFILGAERAVTAGFDGVEIHGAHGYILAQFLSGTVNQRQDKYGGSIENRMRPITEIIKGIRARCPKNFLLGLRLSPERFDVHLPDIIEVAKRILADAKIDFLDMSLWDSFKEPEDEAFKGRSLLSYFTELERGDVALGIAGKLRDPNEVRLAMEADIDFVLLGRAAILHHDFPLQMHADSNFTPVSNPVSTDHLREQGLGEAFITYMSSWKGFVS
;
A
#
# COMPACT_ATOMS: atom_id res chain seq x y z
N ARG A 1 -3.30 -10.88 -5.91
CA ARG A 1 -3.45 -11.63 -7.18
C ARG A 1 -4.70 -12.49 -7.04
N SER A 2 -5.73 -12.19 -7.81
CA SER A 2 -6.96 -12.97 -7.76
C SER A 2 -6.80 -14.21 -8.65
N PRO A 3 -7.04 -15.43 -8.14
CA PRO A 3 -7.00 -16.64 -8.93
C PRO A 3 -8.04 -16.60 -10.07
N ALA A 4 -7.72 -17.19 -11.23
CA ALA A 4 -8.60 -17.22 -12.39
C ALA A 4 -10.00 -17.82 -12.07
N GLU A 5 -10.03 -18.79 -11.15
CA GLU A 5 -11.28 -19.44 -10.71
C GLU A 5 -12.24 -18.46 -10.00
N LEU A 6 -11.70 -17.46 -9.30
CA LEU A 6 -12.52 -16.47 -8.58
C LEU A 6 -13.04 -15.36 -9.48
N ILE A 7 -12.32 -15.01 -10.54
CA ILE A 7 -12.68 -13.91 -11.45
C ILE A 7 -13.28 -14.38 -12.77
N GLY A 8 -13.30 -15.70 -13.02
CA GLY A 8 -13.86 -16.30 -14.24
C GLY A 8 -13.09 -16.00 -15.52
N GLN A 9 -11.87 -15.46 -15.41
CA GLN A 9 -10.98 -15.12 -16.53
C GLN A 9 -9.52 -15.13 -16.09
N SER A 10 -8.57 -15.09 -17.04
CA SER A 10 -7.16 -14.93 -16.71
C SER A 10 -6.91 -13.60 -16.01
N PRO A 11 -6.12 -13.57 -14.92
CA PRO A 11 -5.68 -12.31 -14.33
C PRO A 11 -4.80 -11.55 -15.34
N VAL A 12 -4.74 -10.24 -15.18
CA VAL A 12 -3.93 -9.36 -16.05
C VAL A 12 -2.69 -8.84 -15.33
N CYS A 13 -1.65 -8.52 -16.10
CA CYS A 13 -0.36 -8.03 -15.61
C CYS A 13 0.34 -7.17 -16.67
N PRO A 14 1.48 -6.51 -16.34
CA PRO A 14 2.24 -5.74 -17.32
C PRO A 14 2.83 -6.60 -18.44
N SER A 15 3.29 -7.81 -18.14
CA SER A 15 3.91 -8.78 -19.07
C SER A 15 3.47 -10.18 -18.71
N ASP A 16 3.33 -11.08 -19.69
CA ASP A 16 2.90 -12.47 -19.45
C ASP A 16 3.66 -13.12 -18.30
N HIS A 17 2.93 -13.81 -17.43
CA HIS A 17 3.51 -14.44 -16.23
C HIS A 17 3.06 -15.89 -16.16
N ALA A 18 3.94 -16.80 -16.61
CA ALA A 18 3.64 -18.22 -16.76
C ALA A 18 3.18 -18.89 -15.47
N ASP A 19 3.84 -18.59 -14.34
CA ASP A 19 3.54 -19.25 -13.04
C ASP A 19 2.14 -18.89 -12.49
N THR A 20 1.58 -17.75 -12.89
CA THR A 20 0.25 -17.31 -12.42
C THR A 20 -0.83 -17.39 -13.50
N GLY A 21 -0.45 -17.69 -14.75
CA GLY A 21 -1.35 -17.64 -15.90
C GLY A 21 -1.86 -16.23 -16.22
N ALA A 22 -1.21 -15.20 -15.68
CA ALA A 22 -1.60 -13.81 -15.95
C ALA A 22 -1.13 -13.40 -17.35
N VAL A 23 -1.99 -12.63 -18.03
CA VAL A 23 -1.83 -12.22 -19.43
C VAL A 23 -1.45 -10.73 -19.49
N ALA A 24 -0.51 -10.39 -20.36
CA ALA A 24 -0.08 -9.03 -20.58
C ALA A 24 -1.22 -8.14 -21.10
N LEU A 25 -1.36 -6.96 -20.53
CA LEU A 25 -2.24 -5.91 -21.05
C LEU A 25 -1.65 -5.32 -22.33
N SER A 26 -2.48 -5.05 -23.35
CA SER A 26 -2.09 -4.19 -24.46
C SER A 26 -1.88 -2.75 -23.98
N THR A 27 -1.28 -1.88 -24.80
CA THR A 27 -1.11 -0.47 -24.46
C THR A 27 -2.44 0.23 -24.24
N GLU A 28 -3.43 -0.06 -25.09
CA GLU A 28 -4.80 0.48 -24.99
C GLU A 28 -5.51 -0.04 -23.73
N GLN A 29 -5.25 -1.29 -23.32
CA GLN A 29 -5.79 -1.84 -22.08
C GLN A 29 -5.14 -1.21 -20.84
N VAL A 30 -3.87 -0.78 -20.92
CA VAL A 30 -3.24 0.01 -19.84
C VAL A 30 -3.84 1.41 -19.78
N ASP A 31 -4.08 2.05 -20.93
CA ASP A 31 -4.79 3.35 -20.99
C ASP A 31 -6.20 3.23 -20.37
N GLN A 32 -6.92 2.13 -20.64
CA GLN A 32 -8.22 1.85 -20.03
C GLN A 32 -8.11 1.57 -18.51
N LEU A 33 -7.11 0.82 -18.06
CA LEU A 33 -6.84 0.60 -16.64
C LEU A 33 -6.65 1.93 -15.88
N ILE A 34 -5.90 2.86 -16.46
CA ILE A 34 -5.70 4.20 -15.89
C ILE A 34 -7.04 4.94 -15.77
N GLU A 35 -7.85 4.91 -16.82
CA GLU A 35 -9.19 5.51 -16.83
C GLU A 35 -10.09 4.87 -15.77
N ASP A 36 -10.04 3.54 -15.59
CA ASP A 36 -10.85 2.83 -14.59
C ASP A 36 -10.50 3.25 -13.15
N PHE A 37 -9.22 3.50 -12.85
CA PHE A 37 -8.79 4.08 -11.57
C PHE A 37 -9.35 5.49 -11.36
N ILE A 38 -9.32 6.34 -12.39
CA ILE A 38 -9.85 7.70 -12.32
C ILE A 38 -11.37 7.69 -12.11
N LEU A 39 -12.09 6.86 -12.87
CA LEU A 39 -13.52 6.65 -12.68
C LEU A 39 -13.86 6.09 -11.29
N GLY A 40 -12.99 5.24 -10.73
CA GLY A 40 -13.12 4.75 -9.36
C GLY A 40 -13.10 5.89 -8.35
N ALA A 41 -12.20 6.86 -8.51
CA ALA A 41 -12.14 8.05 -7.65
C ALA A 41 -13.38 8.95 -7.82
N GLU A 42 -13.87 9.17 -9.03
CA GLU A 42 -15.12 9.94 -9.27
C GLU A 42 -16.33 9.27 -8.61
N ARG A 43 -16.41 7.92 -8.64
CA ARG A 43 -17.45 7.17 -7.93
C ARG A 43 -17.33 7.35 -6.42
N ALA A 44 -16.12 7.38 -5.86
CA ALA A 44 -15.90 7.64 -4.45
C ALA A 44 -16.37 9.06 -4.06
N VAL A 45 -16.08 10.09 -4.88
CA VAL A 45 -16.61 11.45 -4.71
C VAL A 45 -18.15 11.42 -4.69
N THR A 46 -18.75 10.75 -5.68
CA THR A 46 -20.23 10.66 -5.79
C THR A 46 -20.85 9.94 -4.60
N ALA A 47 -20.15 8.96 -4.03
CA ALA A 47 -20.57 8.22 -2.84
C ALA A 47 -20.34 8.99 -1.52
N GLY A 48 -19.74 10.19 -1.56
CA GLY A 48 -19.50 11.03 -0.40
C GLY A 48 -18.24 10.70 0.41
N PHE A 49 -17.28 10.01 -0.17
CA PHE A 49 -15.97 9.81 0.46
C PHE A 49 -15.15 11.11 0.41
N ASP A 50 -14.33 11.33 1.44
CA ASP A 50 -13.45 12.49 1.55
C ASP A 50 -12.17 12.36 0.70
N GLY A 51 -11.80 11.13 0.31
CA GLY A 51 -10.59 10.86 -0.46
C GLY A 51 -10.45 9.41 -0.88
N VAL A 52 -9.37 9.13 -1.62
CA VAL A 52 -8.95 7.78 -2.02
C VAL A 52 -7.45 7.61 -1.88
N GLU A 53 -7.00 6.37 -1.70
CA GLU A 53 -5.61 5.99 -1.77
C GLU A 53 -5.37 5.08 -2.98
N ILE A 54 -4.42 5.46 -3.84
CA ILE A 54 -3.99 4.64 -4.99
C ILE A 54 -3.11 3.51 -4.46
N HIS A 55 -3.53 2.27 -4.70
CA HIS A 55 -2.79 1.10 -4.21
C HIS A 55 -1.66 0.68 -5.16
N GLY A 56 -0.48 1.26 -4.97
CA GLY A 56 0.74 0.94 -5.71
C GLY A 56 1.67 -0.05 -5.00
N ALA A 57 1.15 -0.92 -4.12
CA ALA A 57 1.90 -1.77 -3.21
C ALA A 57 1.58 -3.27 -3.36
N HIS A 58 2.26 -4.13 -2.58
CA HIS A 58 1.97 -5.54 -2.31
C HIS A 58 1.93 -6.46 -3.53
N GLY A 59 2.62 -6.10 -4.62
CA GLY A 59 2.67 -6.91 -5.84
C GLY A 59 1.37 -6.92 -6.64
N TYR A 60 0.44 -5.98 -6.37
CA TYR A 60 -0.73 -5.76 -7.22
C TYR A 60 -0.36 -4.99 -8.48
N ILE A 61 -1.33 -4.76 -9.36
CA ILE A 61 -1.09 -4.35 -10.75
C ILE A 61 -0.16 -3.13 -10.87
N LEU A 62 -0.35 -2.06 -10.08
CA LEU A 62 0.49 -0.87 -10.14
C LEU A 62 1.91 -1.12 -9.60
N ALA A 63 2.06 -1.93 -8.55
CA ALA A 63 3.38 -2.36 -8.08
C ALA A 63 4.10 -3.22 -9.13
N GLN A 64 3.38 -4.07 -9.86
CA GLN A 64 3.94 -4.86 -10.96
C GLN A 64 4.44 -3.96 -12.11
N PHE A 65 3.73 -2.86 -12.41
CA PHE A 65 4.24 -1.87 -13.38
C PHE A 65 5.56 -1.23 -12.93
N LEU A 66 5.72 -0.95 -11.62
CA LEU A 66 6.97 -0.40 -11.07
C LEU A 66 8.15 -1.38 -11.13
N SER A 67 7.87 -2.68 -11.11
CA SER A 67 8.91 -3.72 -11.12
C SER A 67 9.68 -3.75 -12.43
N GLY A 68 11.01 -3.63 -12.37
CA GLY A 68 11.88 -3.87 -13.53
C GLY A 68 12.04 -5.34 -13.88
N THR A 69 11.64 -6.26 -12.98
CA THR A 69 11.71 -7.71 -13.16
C THR A 69 10.42 -8.26 -13.81
N VAL A 70 9.26 -7.84 -13.32
CA VAL A 70 7.96 -8.31 -13.82
C VAL A 70 7.52 -7.55 -15.07
N ASN A 71 7.81 -6.25 -15.14
CA ASN A 71 7.45 -5.39 -16.26
C ASN A 71 8.52 -5.42 -17.35
N GLN A 72 8.37 -6.30 -18.33
CA GLN A 72 9.27 -6.47 -19.49
C GLN A 72 8.76 -5.75 -20.75
N ARG A 73 7.84 -4.79 -20.59
CA ARG A 73 7.25 -4.04 -21.70
C ARG A 73 8.28 -3.18 -22.42
N GLN A 74 8.05 -2.99 -23.73
CA GLN A 74 8.88 -2.16 -24.61
C GLN A 74 8.14 -0.89 -25.09
N ASP A 75 6.93 -0.66 -24.60
CA ASP A 75 6.12 0.54 -24.89
C ASP A 75 6.34 1.66 -23.85
N LYS A 76 5.51 2.71 -23.90
CA LYS A 76 5.56 3.86 -22.98
C LYS A 76 5.37 3.52 -21.49
N TYR A 77 5.03 2.28 -21.15
CA TYR A 77 4.80 1.80 -19.78
C TYR A 77 5.87 0.83 -19.27
N GLY A 78 6.98 0.62 -20.03
CA GLY A 78 8.05 -0.29 -19.65
C GLY A 78 9.45 0.30 -19.84
N GLY A 79 10.47 -0.44 -19.40
CA GLY A 79 11.88 -0.03 -19.48
C GLY A 79 12.29 0.93 -18.37
N SER A 80 12.44 2.21 -18.63
CA SER A 80 12.90 3.20 -17.64
C SER A 80 11.92 3.36 -16.47
N ILE A 81 12.43 3.79 -15.30
CA ILE A 81 11.57 4.03 -14.13
C ILE A 81 10.49 5.08 -14.42
N GLU A 82 10.78 6.06 -15.24
CA GLU A 82 9.81 7.06 -15.69
C GLU A 82 8.62 6.41 -16.42
N ASN A 83 8.90 5.46 -17.33
CA ASN A 83 7.86 4.74 -18.03
C ASN A 83 7.10 3.77 -17.11
N ARG A 84 7.82 3.06 -16.24
CA ARG A 84 7.22 2.11 -15.31
C ARG A 84 6.29 2.79 -14.29
N MET A 85 6.61 4.02 -13.85
CA MET A 85 5.75 4.80 -12.94
C MET A 85 4.65 5.58 -13.66
N ARG A 86 4.67 5.66 -14.99
CA ARG A 86 3.72 6.43 -15.81
C ARG A 86 2.25 6.12 -15.49
N PRO A 87 1.81 4.86 -15.33
CA PRO A 87 0.42 4.58 -14.97
C PRO A 87 -0.01 5.30 -13.69
N ILE A 88 0.82 5.26 -12.63
CA ILE A 88 0.54 5.95 -11.36
C ILE A 88 0.47 7.46 -11.58
N THR A 89 1.41 8.03 -12.32
CA THR A 89 1.47 9.48 -12.58
C THR A 89 0.25 9.94 -13.38
N GLU A 90 -0.18 9.18 -14.39
CA GLU A 90 -1.35 9.50 -15.21
C GLU A 90 -2.66 9.37 -14.40
N ILE A 91 -2.77 8.37 -13.51
CA ILE A 91 -3.89 8.22 -12.57
C ILE A 91 -3.97 9.44 -11.64
N ILE A 92 -2.87 9.83 -11.00
CA ILE A 92 -2.80 11.01 -10.10
C ILE A 92 -3.26 12.27 -10.85
N LYS A 93 -2.71 12.50 -12.05
CA LYS A 93 -3.09 13.66 -12.90
C LYS A 93 -4.58 13.64 -13.27
N GLY A 94 -5.10 12.49 -13.64
CA GLY A 94 -6.52 12.33 -14.01
C GLY A 94 -7.45 12.58 -12.83
N ILE A 95 -7.16 12.03 -11.65
CA ILE A 95 -7.94 12.25 -10.42
C ILE A 95 -7.92 13.74 -10.05
N ARG A 96 -6.74 14.39 -10.05
CA ARG A 96 -6.64 15.84 -9.75
C ARG A 96 -7.36 16.73 -10.75
N ALA A 97 -7.47 16.30 -12.00
CA ALA A 97 -8.20 17.05 -13.04
C ALA A 97 -9.73 16.92 -12.92
N ARG A 98 -10.24 15.79 -12.38
CA ARG A 98 -11.68 15.44 -12.44
C ARG A 98 -12.36 15.43 -11.07
N CYS A 99 -11.63 15.27 -9.99
CA CYS A 99 -12.17 15.31 -8.63
C CYS A 99 -12.06 16.73 -8.01
N PRO A 100 -12.87 17.05 -6.98
CA PRO A 100 -12.78 18.32 -6.28
C PRO A 100 -11.39 18.58 -5.70
N LYS A 101 -10.99 19.86 -5.61
CA LYS A 101 -9.66 20.25 -5.12
C LYS A 101 -9.36 19.81 -3.68
N ASN A 102 -10.40 19.71 -2.84
CA ASN A 102 -10.33 19.27 -1.46
C ASN A 102 -10.49 17.75 -1.29
N PHE A 103 -10.60 16.98 -2.38
CA PHE A 103 -10.65 15.52 -2.33
C PHE A 103 -9.27 14.97 -2.02
N LEU A 104 -9.12 14.27 -0.90
CA LEU A 104 -7.83 13.73 -0.46
C LEU A 104 -7.35 12.61 -1.40
N LEU A 105 -6.09 12.65 -1.77
CA LEU A 105 -5.46 11.67 -2.65
C LEU A 105 -4.17 11.15 -2.05
N GLY A 106 -4.16 9.89 -1.67
CA GLY A 106 -2.97 9.19 -1.21
C GLY A 106 -2.38 8.27 -2.25
N LEU A 107 -1.12 7.90 -2.05
CA LEU A 107 -0.45 6.83 -2.78
C LEU A 107 0.20 5.88 -1.78
N ARG A 108 -0.06 4.57 -1.91
CA ARG A 108 0.60 3.54 -1.13
C ARG A 108 1.65 2.81 -1.95
N LEU A 109 2.86 2.65 -1.38
CA LEU A 109 3.97 1.95 -2.02
C LEU A 109 4.56 0.88 -1.07
N SER A 110 5.07 -0.21 -1.65
CA SER A 110 5.99 -1.12 -0.96
C SER A 110 7.41 -0.77 -1.37
N PRO A 111 8.34 -0.53 -0.43
CA PRO A 111 9.70 -0.09 -0.76
C PRO A 111 10.56 -1.20 -1.35
N GLU A 112 10.26 -2.43 -1.00
CA GLU A 112 10.97 -3.65 -1.41
C GLU A 112 10.02 -4.85 -1.36
N ARG A 113 10.49 -6.03 -1.69
CA ARG A 113 9.70 -7.25 -1.87
C ARG A 113 8.80 -7.16 -3.10
N PHE A 114 7.99 -8.19 -3.37
CA PHE A 114 7.04 -8.20 -4.47
C PHE A 114 7.64 -7.80 -5.83
N ASP A 115 8.91 -8.18 -6.06
CA ASP A 115 9.67 -7.93 -7.28
C ASP A 115 9.94 -6.43 -7.56
N VAL A 116 9.84 -5.55 -6.55
CA VAL A 116 10.30 -4.16 -6.63
C VAL A 116 11.64 -3.99 -5.91
N HIS A 117 12.45 -3.04 -6.38
CA HIS A 117 13.77 -2.74 -5.83
C HIS A 117 13.76 -1.40 -5.08
N LEU A 118 14.35 -1.36 -3.89
CA LEU A 118 14.38 -0.18 -3.04
C LEU A 118 14.85 1.11 -3.76
N PRO A 119 15.97 1.12 -4.53
CA PRO A 119 16.40 2.33 -5.22
C PRO A 119 15.37 2.87 -6.23
N ASP A 120 14.67 1.97 -6.94
CA ASP A 120 13.59 2.35 -7.86
C ASP A 120 12.43 3.02 -7.10
N ILE A 121 12.04 2.47 -5.96
CA ILE A 121 10.92 3.01 -5.17
C ILE A 121 11.30 4.33 -4.49
N ILE A 122 12.54 4.49 -4.03
CA ILE A 122 13.04 5.79 -3.54
C ILE A 122 12.95 6.84 -4.67
N GLU A 123 13.34 6.51 -5.89
CA GLU A 123 13.26 7.42 -7.03
C GLU A 123 11.80 7.74 -7.41
N VAL A 124 10.90 6.74 -7.39
CA VAL A 124 9.46 6.97 -7.58
C VAL A 124 8.91 7.92 -6.52
N ALA A 125 9.20 7.66 -5.23
CA ALA A 125 8.75 8.50 -4.13
C ALA A 125 9.24 9.95 -4.29
N LYS A 126 10.53 10.16 -4.59
CA LYS A 126 11.09 11.49 -4.85
C LYS A 126 10.34 12.24 -5.95
N ARG A 127 10.08 11.59 -7.09
CA ARG A 127 9.39 12.23 -8.22
C ARG A 127 7.94 12.55 -7.92
N ILE A 128 7.24 11.66 -7.21
CA ILE A 128 5.85 11.88 -6.81
C ILE A 128 5.76 13.04 -5.80
N LEU A 129 6.66 13.09 -4.81
CA LEU A 129 6.72 14.15 -3.82
C LEU A 129 7.07 15.50 -4.45
N ALA A 130 8.02 15.54 -5.39
CA ALA A 130 8.40 16.75 -6.11
C ALA A 130 7.24 17.36 -6.93
N ASP A 131 6.34 16.52 -7.48
CA ASP A 131 5.11 16.96 -8.18
C ASP A 131 4.05 17.53 -7.21
N ALA A 132 4.12 17.20 -5.91
CA ALA A 132 3.22 17.63 -4.84
C ALA A 132 1.73 17.53 -5.19
N LYS A 133 1.34 16.47 -5.91
CA LYS A 133 -0.06 16.26 -6.36
C LYS A 133 -0.82 15.22 -5.54
N ILE A 134 -0.19 14.64 -4.54
CA ILE A 134 -0.83 13.80 -3.52
C ILE A 134 -0.83 14.54 -2.20
N ASP A 135 -1.78 14.20 -1.32
CA ASP A 135 -1.85 14.78 0.03
C ASP A 135 -1.06 13.93 1.03
N PHE A 136 -0.92 12.63 0.76
CA PHE A 136 -0.13 11.75 1.61
C PHE A 136 0.52 10.59 0.83
N LEU A 137 1.66 10.14 1.33
CA LEU A 137 2.37 8.94 0.90
C LEU A 137 2.33 7.91 2.04
N ASP A 138 1.79 6.72 1.78
CA ASP A 138 1.79 5.58 2.71
C ASP A 138 2.87 4.56 2.30
N MET A 139 3.86 4.35 3.18
CA MET A 139 4.91 3.38 2.95
C MET A 139 4.62 2.07 3.70
N SER A 140 4.33 1.02 2.94
CA SER A 140 4.09 -0.32 3.48
C SER A 140 5.40 -1.07 3.71
N LEU A 141 6.04 -0.84 4.87
CA LEU A 141 7.41 -1.28 5.18
C LEU A 141 7.53 -2.77 5.52
N TRP A 142 6.41 -3.50 5.72
CA TRP A 142 6.35 -4.85 6.27
C TRP A 142 6.75 -4.95 7.75
N ASP A 143 7.82 -4.26 8.14
CA ASP A 143 8.32 -4.09 9.49
C ASP A 143 8.92 -2.69 9.59
N SER A 144 8.36 -1.84 10.44
CA SER A 144 8.72 -0.42 10.53
C SER A 144 10.14 -0.18 11.05
N PHE A 145 10.71 -1.16 11.76
CA PHE A 145 12.00 -1.00 12.44
C PHE A 145 13.15 -1.78 11.78
N LYS A 146 12.88 -2.47 10.66
CA LYS A 146 13.91 -3.27 9.98
C LYS A 146 14.87 -2.41 9.17
N GLU A 147 16.02 -2.98 8.87
CA GLU A 147 16.90 -2.53 7.80
C GLU A 147 16.40 -3.04 6.43
N PRO A 148 16.84 -2.45 5.32
CA PRO A 148 16.56 -2.97 3.98
C PRO A 148 16.98 -4.43 3.81
N GLU A 149 16.30 -5.16 2.95
CA GLU A 149 16.68 -6.53 2.57
C GLU A 149 17.92 -6.55 1.68
N ASP A 150 18.11 -5.51 0.86
CA ASP A 150 19.29 -5.35 0.00
C ASP A 150 20.51 -4.93 0.82
N GLU A 151 21.58 -5.78 0.78
CA GLU A 151 22.83 -5.56 1.51
C GLU A 151 23.48 -4.19 1.21
N ALA A 152 23.32 -3.68 -0.02
CA ALA A 152 23.87 -2.39 -0.41
C ALA A 152 23.26 -1.20 0.34
N PHE A 153 22.10 -1.39 0.98
CA PHE A 153 21.33 -0.36 1.68
C PHE A 153 21.25 -0.59 3.19
N LYS A 154 21.95 -1.58 3.74
CA LYS A 154 22.02 -1.85 5.18
C LYS A 154 22.81 -0.78 5.93
N GLY A 155 22.74 -0.84 7.27
CA GLY A 155 23.39 0.10 8.19
C GLY A 155 22.50 1.26 8.64
N ARG A 156 21.25 1.31 8.16
CA ARG A 156 20.23 2.25 8.61
C ARG A 156 18.82 1.67 8.41
N SER A 157 17.84 2.21 9.12
CA SER A 157 16.46 1.71 9.02
C SER A 157 15.88 1.93 7.61
N LEU A 158 15.05 0.99 7.16
CA LEU A 158 14.31 1.14 5.89
C LEU A 158 13.46 2.40 5.87
N LEU A 159 12.85 2.76 7.01
CA LEU A 159 12.06 3.97 7.17
C LEU A 159 12.85 5.24 6.85
N SER A 160 14.13 5.32 7.30
CA SER A 160 14.94 6.52 7.14
C SER A 160 15.16 6.95 5.67
N TYR A 161 15.06 6.03 4.73
CA TYR A 161 15.13 6.34 3.30
C TYR A 161 13.95 7.18 2.79
N PHE A 162 12.84 7.19 3.53
CA PHE A 162 11.62 7.91 3.17
C PHE A 162 11.40 9.16 4.03
N THR A 163 11.78 9.14 5.32
CA THR A 163 11.70 10.33 6.19
C THR A 163 12.67 11.43 5.77
N GLU A 164 13.79 11.08 5.12
CA GLU A 164 14.78 12.05 4.63
C GLU A 164 14.44 12.65 3.25
N LEU A 165 13.34 12.23 2.62
CA LEU A 165 12.91 12.81 1.35
C LEU A 165 12.27 14.18 1.58
N GLU A 166 12.61 15.13 0.70
CA GLU A 166 11.89 16.40 0.63
C GLU A 166 10.43 16.14 0.22
N ARG A 167 9.48 16.44 1.10
CA ARG A 167 8.06 16.12 0.86
C ARG A 167 7.12 17.32 0.93
N GLY A 168 7.64 18.52 1.29
CA GLY A 168 6.80 19.72 1.44
C GLY A 168 5.66 19.47 2.41
N ASP A 169 4.42 19.75 1.96
CA ASP A 169 3.20 19.56 2.75
C ASP A 169 2.58 18.15 2.62
N VAL A 170 3.23 17.22 1.90
CA VAL A 170 2.74 15.85 1.74
C VAL A 170 2.99 15.06 3.02
N ALA A 171 1.92 14.57 3.65
CA ALA A 171 2.01 13.76 4.85
C ALA A 171 2.62 12.38 4.55
N LEU A 172 3.47 11.87 5.45
CA LEU A 172 4.08 10.55 5.36
C LEU A 172 3.46 9.61 6.38
N GLY A 173 2.86 8.53 5.90
CA GLY A 173 2.35 7.44 6.72
C GLY A 173 3.16 6.17 6.57
N ILE A 174 3.13 5.31 7.59
CA ILE A 174 3.78 4.01 7.54
C ILE A 174 2.89 2.89 8.05
N ALA A 175 3.07 1.71 7.45
CA ALA A 175 2.51 0.45 7.93
C ALA A 175 3.62 -0.60 8.06
N GLY A 176 3.66 -1.33 9.18
CA GLY A 176 4.61 -2.44 9.34
C GLY A 176 4.75 -2.93 10.77
N LYS A 177 4.06 -4.01 11.12
CA LYS A 177 4.16 -4.71 12.42
C LYS A 177 3.99 -3.82 13.66
N LEU A 178 3.27 -2.73 13.56
CA LEU A 178 2.88 -1.93 14.72
C LEU A 178 1.75 -2.66 15.46
N ARG A 179 2.02 -3.14 16.67
CA ARG A 179 1.16 -4.07 17.39
C ARG A 179 0.71 -3.57 18.75
N ASP A 180 1.50 -2.68 19.35
CA ASP A 180 1.25 -2.13 20.67
C ASP A 180 1.53 -0.61 20.71
N PRO A 181 1.10 0.09 21.78
CA PRO A 181 1.29 1.53 21.91
C PRO A 181 2.76 1.98 21.93
N ASN A 182 3.71 1.14 22.40
CA ASN A 182 5.12 1.49 22.43
C ASN A 182 5.70 1.51 21.01
N GLU A 183 5.39 0.47 20.19
CA GLU A 183 5.79 0.42 18.79
C GLU A 183 5.20 1.60 18.00
N VAL A 184 3.94 1.99 18.27
CA VAL A 184 3.31 3.17 17.65
C VAL A 184 4.04 4.46 18.06
N ARG A 185 4.30 4.67 19.36
CA ARG A 185 5.03 5.87 19.83
C ARG A 185 6.43 5.93 19.23
N LEU A 186 7.17 4.82 19.26
CA LEU A 186 8.51 4.76 18.69
C LEU A 186 8.50 5.07 17.18
N ALA A 187 7.50 4.59 16.45
CA ALA A 187 7.34 4.94 15.05
C ALA A 187 7.06 6.43 14.85
N MET A 188 6.23 7.02 15.70
CA MET A 188 5.90 8.46 15.65
C MET A 188 7.03 9.38 16.14
N GLU A 189 8.10 8.86 16.74
CA GLU A 189 9.33 9.62 17.02
C GLU A 189 10.15 9.89 15.73
N ALA A 190 9.93 9.09 14.68
CA ALA A 190 10.47 9.38 13.36
C ALA A 190 9.68 10.55 12.72
N ASP A 191 10.25 11.17 11.69
CA ASP A 191 9.59 12.25 10.97
C ASP A 191 8.49 11.71 10.05
N ILE A 192 7.39 11.21 10.66
CA ILE A 192 6.16 10.73 10.00
C ILE A 192 4.94 11.44 10.60
N ASP A 193 3.84 11.46 9.86
CA ASP A 193 2.61 12.17 10.26
C ASP A 193 1.54 11.22 10.80
N PHE A 194 1.51 9.95 10.37
CA PHE A 194 0.54 8.96 10.82
C PHE A 194 1.04 7.52 10.66
N VAL A 195 0.35 6.59 11.31
CA VAL A 195 0.59 5.15 11.20
C VAL A 195 -0.67 4.42 10.74
N LEU A 196 -0.47 3.30 10.05
CA LEU A 196 -1.54 2.40 9.65
C LEU A 196 -1.44 1.10 10.43
N LEU A 197 -2.55 0.74 11.07
CA LEU A 197 -2.67 -0.48 11.87
C LEU A 197 -3.45 -1.54 11.08
N GLY A 198 -2.83 -2.70 10.86
CA GLY A 198 -3.46 -3.84 10.24
C GLY A 198 -3.96 -4.84 11.30
N ARG A 199 -3.10 -5.81 11.65
CA ARG A 199 -3.47 -6.89 12.58
C ARG A 199 -3.85 -6.40 13.97
N ALA A 200 -3.24 -5.32 14.46
CA ALA A 200 -3.62 -4.72 15.73
C ALA A 200 -5.09 -4.25 15.73
N ALA A 201 -5.57 -3.68 14.62
CA ALA A 201 -6.96 -3.25 14.47
C ALA A 201 -7.94 -4.44 14.30
N ILE A 202 -7.49 -5.59 13.79
CA ILE A 202 -8.29 -6.83 13.78
C ILE A 202 -8.48 -7.37 15.19
N LEU A 203 -7.47 -7.26 16.03
CA LEU A 203 -7.50 -7.72 17.42
C LEU A 203 -8.20 -6.73 18.37
N HIS A 204 -8.19 -5.45 18.03
CA HIS A 204 -8.78 -4.35 18.77
C HIS A 204 -9.31 -3.31 17.79
N HIS A 205 -10.61 -3.38 17.46
CA HIS A 205 -11.24 -2.45 16.50
C HIS A 205 -11.14 -0.99 16.96
N ASP A 206 -11.03 -0.76 18.26
CA ASP A 206 -10.93 0.53 18.93
C ASP A 206 -9.50 0.84 19.44
N PHE A 207 -8.47 0.20 18.90
CA PHE A 207 -7.08 0.35 19.31
C PHE A 207 -6.66 1.82 19.55
N PRO A 208 -6.97 2.79 18.65
CA PRO A 208 -6.60 4.18 18.87
C PRO A 208 -7.29 4.79 20.11
N LEU A 209 -8.54 4.40 20.38
CA LEU A 209 -9.28 4.88 21.56
C LEU A 209 -8.70 4.30 22.85
N GLN A 210 -8.36 3.01 22.87
CA GLN A 210 -7.72 2.38 24.02
C GLN A 210 -6.34 2.98 24.30
N MET A 211 -5.53 3.18 23.27
CA MET A 211 -4.23 3.84 23.37
C MET A 211 -4.35 5.29 23.89
N HIS A 212 -5.39 6.01 23.47
CA HIS A 212 -5.64 7.38 23.93
C HIS A 212 -6.08 7.41 25.41
N ALA A 213 -6.92 6.47 25.83
CA ALA A 213 -7.40 6.36 27.21
C ALA A 213 -6.31 5.89 28.18
N ASP A 214 -5.49 4.93 27.78
CA ASP A 214 -4.37 4.41 28.54
C ASP A 214 -3.14 4.23 27.63
N SER A 215 -2.14 5.06 27.83
CA SER A 215 -0.89 5.00 27.08
C SER A 215 -0.09 3.69 27.30
N ASN A 216 -0.41 2.93 28.36
CA ASN A 216 0.21 1.64 28.69
C ASN A 216 -0.72 0.45 28.37
N PHE A 217 -1.82 0.68 27.65
CA PHE A 217 -2.70 -0.35 27.16
C PHE A 217 -1.90 -1.53 26.58
N THR A 218 -2.22 -2.74 27.02
CA THR A 218 -1.56 -3.96 26.55
C THR A 218 -2.53 -4.75 25.66
N PRO A 219 -2.31 -4.76 24.34
CA PRO A 219 -3.15 -5.51 23.43
C PRO A 219 -3.08 -7.01 23.66
N VAL A 220 -4.15 -7.73 23.33
CA VAL A 220 -4.11 -9.20 23.31
C VAL A 220 -3.10 -9.68 22.28
N SER A 221 -2.46 -10.79 22.57
CA SER A 221 -1.52 -11.45 21.64
C SER A 221 -2.19 -12.64 20.95
N ASN A 222 -1.72 -12.95 19.73
CA ASN A 222 -2.11 -14.17 19.03
C ASN A 222 -1.55 -15.44 19.72
N PRO A 223 -2.24 -16.58 19.63
CA PRO A 223 -3.54 -16.77 18.99
C PRO A 223 -4.70 -16.27 19.87
N VAL A 224 -5.77 -15.81 19.26
CA VAL A 224 -7.02 -15.42 19.94
C VAL A 224 -8.15 -16.39 19.61
N SER A 225 -9.20 -16.43 20.44
CA SER A 225 -10.40 -17.23 20.15
C SER A 225 -11.25 -16.59 19.05
N THR A 226 -12.09 -17.41 18.40
CA THR A 226 -13.11 -16.90 17.45
C THR A 226 -14.11 -15.98 18.15
N ASP A 227 -14.41 -16.22 19.43
CA ASP A 227 -15.32 -15.36 20.21
C ASP A 227 -14.72 -13.97 20.41
N HIS A 228 -13.42 -13.87 20.71
CA HIS A 228 -12.75 -12.57 20.76
C HIS A 228 -12.91 -11.80 19.45
N LEU A 229 -12.73 -12.45 18.29
CA LEU A 229 -12.89 -11.79 17.00
C LEU A 229 -14.34 -11.33 16.74
N ARG A 230 -15.35 -12.10 17.20
CA ARG A 230 -16.77 -11.67 17.16
C ARG A 230 -17.01 -10.44 18.02
N GLU A 231 -16.45 -10.40 19.22
CA GLU A 231 -16.50 -9.24 20.12
C GLU A 231 -15.84 -8.00 19.48
N GLN A 232 -14.83 -8.21 18.64
CA GLN A 232 -14.21 -7.14 17.84
C GLN A 232 -15.02 -6.77 16.59
N GLY A 233 -16.20 -7.34 16.38
CA GLY A 233 -17.12 -6.99 15.29
C GLY A 233 -16.82 -7.69 13.95
N LEU A 234 -15.98 -8.73 13.93
CA LEU A 234 -15.68 -9.45 12.70
C LEU A 234 -16.84 -10.39 12.31
N GLY A 235 -17.21 -10.39 11.04
CA GLY A 235 -18.17 -11.34 10.49
C GLY A 235 -17.58 -12.74 10.29
N GLU A 236 -18.43 -13.78 10.28
CA GLU A 236 -18.02 -15.21 10.25
C GLU A 236 -17.13 -15.55 9.04
N ALA A 237 -17.39 -14.98 7.87
CA ALA A 237 -16.55 -15.21 6.68
C ALA A 237 -15.11 -14.73 6.90
N PHE A 238 -14.94 -13.57 7.56
CA PHE A 238 -13.61 -13.04 7.84
C PHE A 238 -12.93 -13.81 8.99
N ILE A 239 -13.68 -14.24 10.00
CA ILE A 239 -13.17 -15.14 11.08
C ILE A 239 -12.65 -16.44 10.47
N THR A 240 -13.40 -17.06 9.56
CA THR A 240 -12.96 -18.26 8.82
C THR A 240 -11.66 -18.00 8.05
N TYR A 241 -11.56 -16.87 7.38
CA TYR A 241 -10.34 -16.46 6.69
C TYR A 241 -9.17 -16.29 7.67
N MET A 242 -9.37 -15.60 8.80
CA MET A 242 -8.33 -15.41 9.81
C MET A 242 -7.88 -16.73 10.45
N SER A 243 -8.78 -17.72 10.58
CA SER A 243 -8.46 -19.07 11.08
C SER A 243 -7.53 -19.85 10.14
N SER A 244 -7.45 -19.48 8.86
CA SER A 244 -6.46 -20.03 7.93
C SER A 244 -5.04 -19.49 8.14
N TRP A 245 -4.88 -18.43 8.93
CA TRP A 245 -3.58 -17.82 9.22
C TRP A 245 -2.94 -18.56 10.40
N LYS A 246 -1.80 -19.19 10.12
CA LYS A 246 -1.09 -19.99 11.16
C LYS A 246 -0.81 -19.15 12.41
N GLY A 247 -1.35 -19.61 13.55
CA GLY A 247 -1.12 -18.99 14.86
C GLY A 247 -1.85 -17.65 15.07
N PHE A 248 -2.89 -17.35 14.27
CA PHE A 248 -3.72 -16.16 14.49
C PHE A 248 -4.95 -16.48 15.32
N VAL A 249 -5.62 -17.60 15.05
CA VAL A 249 -6.79 -18.08 15.79
C VAL A 249 -6.46 -19.42 16.44
N SER A 250 -6.92 -19.64 17.71
CA SER A 250 -6.78 -20.87 18.48
C SER A 250 -7.98 -21.80 18.29
#